data_2c8711eac1b67b0afbff5802616ff821
#
_entry.id   2c8711eac1b67b0afbff5802616ff821
#
_cell.length_a   1.000
_cell.length_b   1.000
_cell.length_c   1.000
_cell.angle_alpha   90.00
_cell.angle_beta   90.00
_cell.angle_gamma   90.00
#
_symmetry.space_group_name_H-M   'P 1'
#
loop_
_entity.id
_entity.type
_entity.pdbx_description
1 polymer ?
#
loop_
_entity_poly.entity_id
_entity_poly.type
_entity_poly.pdbx_seq_one_letter_code
_entity_poly.pdbx_strand_id
1 'polypeptide(L)' 'MADLLVRGLDDELVRALKERAGKHGRSAEAEHREILAAALSRPRTDLE' A
#
# COMPACT_ATOMS: atom_id res chain seq x y z
N MET A 1 -2.82 6.91 16.86
CA MET A 1 -2.52 6.22 15.61
C MET A 1 -1.35 6.85 14.91
N ALA A 2 -0.63 6.07 14.14
CA ALA A 2 0.55 6.56 13.45
C ALA A 2 0.23 6.88 11.99
N ASP A 3 0.92 7.84 11.45
CA ASP A 3 0.78 8.21 10.06
C ASP A 3 2.08 7.95 9.34
N LEU A 4 1.96 7.68 8.05
CA LEU A 4 3.11 7.40 7.22
C LEU A 4 3.02 8.20 5.94
N LEU A 5 4.08 8.90 5.60
CA LEU A 5 4.18 9.63 4.36
C LEU A 5 5.28 9.01 3.53
N VAL A 6 4.96 8.63 2.31
CA VAL A 6 5.93 8.00 1.40
C VAL A 6 6.20 8.93 0.24
N ARG A 7 7.48 9.13 -0.05
CA ARG A 7 7.92 9.98 -1.14
C ARG A 7 8.89 9.22 -2.03
N GLY A 8 9.19 9.79 -3.16
CA GLY A 8 10.17 9.20 -4.06
C GLY A 8 9.64 8.04 -4.85
N LEU A 9 8.33 7.96 -5.03
CA LEU A 9 7.73 6.90 -5.82
C LEU A 9 7.72 7.29 -7.29
N ASP A 10 7.87 6.29 -8.16
CA ASP A 10 7.74 6.51 -9.58
C ASP A 10 6.31 6.85 -9.95
N ASP A 11 6.16 7.66 -10.99
CA ASP A 11 4.82 8.01 -11.45
C ASP A 11 4.02 6.78 -11.85
N GLU A 12 4.70 5.81 -12.45
CA GLU A 12 4.04 4.58 -12.85
C GLU A 12 3.51 3.82 -11.67
N LEU A 13 4.27 3.82 -10.59
CA LEU A 13 3.86 3.12 -9.38
C LEU A 13 2.64 3.78 -8.77
N VAL A 14 2.64 5.11 -8.74
CA VAL A 14 1.52 5.85 -8.21
C VAL A 14 0.28 5.61 -9.05
N ARG A 15 0.44 5.61 -10.37
CA ARG A 15 -0.68 5.37 -11.27
C ARG A 15 -1.26 3.96 -11.06
N ALA A 16 -0.37 2.98 -10.94
CA ALA A 16 -0.82 1.61 -10.72
C ALA A 16 -1.61 1.50 -9.42
N LEU A 17 -1.16 2.20 -8.39
CA LEU A 17 -1.86 2.18 -7.13
C LEU A 17 -3.26 2.79 -7.26
N LYS A 18 -3.35 3.90 -7.98
CA LYS A 18 -4.65 4.55 -8.16
C LYS A 18 -5.60 3.67 -8.95
N GLU A 19 -5.10 2.99 -9.96
CA GLU A 19 -5.94 2.11 -10.76
C GLU A 19 -6.43 0.94 -9.92
N ARG A 20 -5.55 0.39 -9.13
CA ARG A 20 -5.90 -0.72 -8.27
C ARG A 20 -6.93 -0.29 -7.24
N ALA A 21 -6.76 0.89 -6.68
CA ALA A 21 -7.72 1.42 -5.72
C ALA A 21 -9.08 1.59 -6.36
N GLY A 22 -9.10 2.08 -7.60
CA GLY A 22 -10.36 2.24 -8.31
C GLY A 22 -11.08 0.93 -8.54
N LYS A 23 -10.33 -0.12 -8.83
CA LYS A 23 -10.93 -1.43 -9.00
C LYS A 23 -11.57 -1.94 -7.73
N HIS A 24 -11.00 -1.58 -6.60
CA HIS A 24 -11.51 -2.03 -5.31
C HIS A 24 -12.49 -1.05 -4.70
N GLY A 25 -12.76 0.04 -5.40
CA GLY A 25 -13.73 1.01 -4.92
C GLY A 25 -13.26 1.78 -3.69
N ARG A 26 -11.96 2.01 -3.57
CA ARG A 26 -11.45 2.76 -2.44
C ARG A 26 -10.43 3.79 -2.93
N SER A 27 -10.05 4.70 -2.03
CA SER A 27 -9.08 5.72 -2.37
C SER A 27 -7.68 5.09 -2.45
N ALA A 28 -6.77 5.82 -3.10
CA ALA A 28 -5.40 5.34 -3.21
C ALA A 28 -4.78 5.16 -1.83
N GLU A 29 -5.10 6.05 -0.92
CA GLU A 29 -4.57 5.95 0.43
C GLU A 29 -5.09 4.71 1.15
N ALA A 30 -6.38 4.42 1.01
CA ALA A 30 -6.95 3.23 1.63
C ALA A 30 -6.37 1.97 1.01
N GLU A 31 -6.16 1.98 -0.30
CA GLU A 31 -5.57 0.83 -0.97
C GLU A 31 -4.13 0.63 -0.51
N HIS A 32 -3.39 1.70 -0.38
CA HIS A 32 -2.01 1.66 0.09
C HIS A 32 -1.96 1.02 1.49
N ARG A 33 -2.88 1.42 2.34
CA ARG A 33 -2.94 0.88 3.70
C ARG A 33 -3.22 -0.62 3.69
N GLU A 34 -4.13 -1.05 2.83
CA GLU A 34 -4.46 -2.47 2.73
C GLU A 34 -3.28 -3.27 2.23
N ILE A 35 -2.56 -2.72 1.26
CA ILE A 35 -1.40 -3.41 0.73
C ILE A 35 -0.34 -3.59 1.80
N LEU A 36 -0.09 -2.54 2.56
CA LEU A 36 0.89 -2.63 3.64
C LEU A 36 0.47 -3.64 4.68
N ALA A 37 -0.80 -3.62 5.06
CA ALA A 37 -1.30 -4.54 6.06
C ALA A 37 -1.16 -5.98 5.58
N ALA A 38 -1.50 -6.23 4.33
CA ALA A 38 -1.39 -7.57 3.79
C ALA A 38 0.05 -8.03 3.71
N ALA A 39 0.95 -7.14 3.34
CA ALA A 39 2.35 -7.50 3.20
C ALA A 39 3.03 -7.73 4.53
N LEU A 40 2.65 -6.97 5.54
CA LEU A 40 3.36 -7.00 6.81
C LEU A 40 2.71 -7.87 7.85
N SER A 41 1.46 -8.25 7.68
CA SER A 41 0.84 -9.14 8.67
C SER A 41 1.00 -10.60 8.31
N ARG A 42 1.64 -10.93 7.19
CA ARG A 42 1.93 -12.30 6.88
C ARG A 42 2.90 -12.86 7.89
N PRO A 43 2.76 -14.14 8.22
CA PRO A 43 3.76 -14.77 9.10
C PRO A 43 5.13 -14.70 8.46
N ARG A 44 6.10 -14.33 9.26
CA ARG A 44 7.47 -14.21 8.79
C ARG A 44 8.29 -15.22 9.52
N THR A 45 9.00 -15.99 8.78
CA THR A 45 9.87 -16.98 9.40
C THR A 45 11.26 -16.46 9.51
N ASP A 46 11.51 -15.45 8.83
CA ASP A 46 12.85 -14.90 8.88
C ASP A 46 13.05 -14.02 10.05
N LEU A 47 12.57 -13.78 10.64
CA LEU A 47 12.83 -12.86 11.52
C LEU A 47 13.62 -12.85 12.40
N GLU A 48 14.16 -12.72 12.30
CA GLU A 48 14.66 -12.56 12.89
C GLU A 48 14.77 -12.27 13.22
#